data_6585b63a6aec22a732c8ed318280406b
#
_entry.id   6585b63a6aec22a732c8ed318280406b
#
_cell.length_a   1.000
_cell.length_b   1.000
_cell.length_c   1.000
_cell.angle_alpha   90.00
_cell.angle_beta   90.00
_cell.angle_gamma   90.00
#
_symmetry.space_group_name_H-M   'P 1'
#
loop_
_entity.id
_entity.type
_entity.pdbx_description
1 polymer ?
#
loop_
_entity_poly.entity_id
_entity_poly.type
_entity_poly.pdbx_seq_one_letter_code
_entity_poly.pdbx_strand_id
1 'polypeptide(L)'
;IEFVDGILWDDAINLVKNKEVDFFLGTKKYSDWMITSNTFYELRSTFFILSKNDSNIITKPQITIGLIGGNYQSLILQNYPNATIKVYKDYDKLIEDLQNQELDLIYEDKLAVEFYTLRNNLFHLIKPLDNLILKNSVQAITYNQEKANLFDIGFLKIPTNELLELEEKWIINEKEKYYVNFKQQVNLTQEEKDFLTKNLIKVSVSNSWEPFTFKSKNDKAIGISAEYWELIAKKLDLQYKNVFSETFKEQITSIKT
;
A
#
# COMPACT_ATOMS: atom_id res chain seq x y z
N ILE A 1 12.76 -12.17 19.98
CA ILE A 1 11.45 -11.54 19.78
C ILE A 1 10.42 -12.46 20.40
N GLU A 2 9.60 -11.91 21.28
CA GLU A 2 8.48 -12.60 21.90
C GLU A 2 7.19 -12.00 21.36
N PHE A 3 6.23 -12.86 20.99
CA PHE A 3 4.91 -12.44 20.52
C PHE A 3 3.90 -12.61 21.66
N VAL A 4 3.09 -11.58 21.86
CA VAL A 4 1.95 -11.64 22.79
C VAL A 4 0.70 -11.83 21.95
N ASP A 5 0.04 -12.98 22.09
CA ASP A 5 -1.12 -13.40 21.29
C ASP A 5 -2.39 -13.51 22.14
N GLY A 6 -3.53 -13.76 21.49
CA GLY A 6 -4.82 -13.97 22.16
C GLY A 6 -5.41 -12.72 22.80
N ILE A 7 -4.98 -11.51 22.41
CA ILE A 7 -5.39 -10.24 22.99
C ILE A 7 -6.31 -9.50 22.02
N LEU A 8 -7.32 -8.79 22.54
CA LEU A 8 -8.16 -7.90 21.75
C LEU A 8 -7.36 -6.67 21.30
N TRP A 9 -7.78 -6.04 20.19
CA TRP A 9 -7.11 -4.88 19.59
C TRP A 9 -6.84 -3.75 20.58
N ASP A 10 -7.85 -3.33 21.34
CA ASP A 10 -7.73 -2.22 22.29
C ASP A 10 -6.79 -2.56 23.46
N ASP A 11 -6.77 -3.80 23.90
CA ASP A 11 -5.87 -4.27 24.95
C ASP A 11 -4.43 -4.29 24.44
N ALA A 12 -4.20 -4.76 23.22
CA ALA A 12 -2.87 -4.75 22.60
C ALA A 12 -2.29 -3.33 22.47
N ILE A 13 -3.10 -2.36 22.05
CA ILE A 13 -2.71 -0.95 22.02
C ILE A 13 -2.37 -0.41 23.41
N ASN A 14 -3.17 -0.78 24.42
CA ASN A 14 -2.93 -0.36 25.81
C ASN A 14 -1.61 -0.93 26.36
N LEU A 15 -1.25 -2.17 26.04
CA LEU A 15 0.05 -2.74 26.42
C LEU A 15 1.23 -1.92 25.88
N VAL A 16 1.16 -1.46 24.63
CA VAL A 16 2.21 -0.57 24.06
C VAL A 16 2.22 0.78 24.77
N LYS A 17 1.05 1.37 25.03
CA LYS A 17 0.92 2.64 25.74
C LYS A 17 1.52 2.57 27.14
N ASN A 18 1.30 1.48 27.84
CA ASN A 18 1.82 1.21 29.18
C ASN A 18 3.29 0.77 29.18
N LYS A 19 3.90 0.59 28.00
CA LYS A 19 5.28 0.11 27.81
C LYS A 19 5.51 -1.33 28.27
N GLU A 20 4.48 -2.13 28.31
CA GLU A 20 4.53 -3.57 28.60
C GLU A 20 4.93 -4.37 27.36
N VAL A 21 4.64 -3.84 26.16
CA VAL A 21 5.02 -4.38 24.86
C VAL A 21 5.68 -3.28 24.03
N ASP A 22 6.65 -3.64 23.22
CA ASP A 22 7.45 -2.68 22.47
C ASP A 22 6.77 -2.18 21.20
N PHE A 23 6.05 -3.05 20.51
CA PHE A 23 5.42 -2.75 19.22
C PHE A 23 4.02 -3.33 19.13
N PHE A 24 3.15 -2.58 18.47
CA PHE A 24 1.93 -3.09 17.87
C PHE A 24 2.03 -2.92 16.34
N LEU A 25 1.79 -4.00 15.59
CA LEU A 25 1.89 -3.99 14.13
C LEU A 25 0.48 -4.01 13.52
N GLY A 26 0.26 -3.18 12.51
CA GLY A 26 -0.95 -3.31 11.71
C GLY A 26 -1.92 -2.15 11.76
N THR A 27 -1.52 -0.97 12.25
CA THR A 27 -2.38 0.22 12.22
C THR A 27 -1.61 1.49 11.84
N LYS A 28 -2.34 2.58 11.60
CA LYS A 28 -1.79 3.92 11.44
C LYS A 28 -1.86 4.69 12.76
N LYS A 29 -1.12 5.78 12.84
CA LYS A 29 -1.22 6.72 13.97
C LYS A 29 -2.62 7.34 14.04
N TYR A 30 -3.23 7.29 15.22
CA TYR A 30 -4.51 7.95 15.52
C TYR A 30 -4.55 8.62 16.90
N SER A 31 -3.41 8.66 17.61
CA SER A 31 -3.28 9.31 18.91
C SER A 31 -1.90 9.96 19.05
N ASP A 32 -1.81 11.05 19.80
CA ASP A 32 -0.59 11.85 19.95
C ASP A 32 0.57 11.10 20.62
N TRP A 33 0.29 10.19 21.54
CA TRP A 33 1.31 9.40 22.23
C TRP A 33 1.99 8.37 21.31
N MET A 34 1.33 8.01 20.20
CA MET A 34 1.85 7.00 19.27
C MET A 34 3.02 7.53 18.48
N ILE A 35 4.11 6.84 18.52
CA ILE A 35 5.26 6.99 17.64
C ILE A 35 5.21 5.85 16.62
N THR A 36 5.43 6.15 15.35
CA THR A 36 5.27 5.17 14.27
C THR A 36 6.55 4.96 13.48
N SER A 37 6.71 3.76 12.97
CA SER A 37 7.63 3.50 11.85
C SER A 37 7.18 4.21 10.59
N ASN A 38 7.99 4.17 9.54
CA ASN A 38 7.54 4.42 8.19
C ASN A 38 6.45 3.40 7.78
N THR A 39 5.60 3.78 6.82
CA THR A 39 4.61 2.87 6.25
C THR A 39 5.31 1.71 5.57
N PHE A 40 5.05 0.50 6.02
CA PHE A 40 5.60 -0.71 5.41
C PHE A 40 4.59 -1.46 4.55
N TYR A 41 3.28 -1.19 4.70
CA TYR A 41 2.22 -1.75 3.89
C TYR A 41 1.06 -0.76 3.73
N GLU A 42 0.21 -0.92 2.71
CA GLU A 42 -1.05 -0.21 2.60
C GLU A 42 -2.19 -1.20 2.40
N LEU A 43 -3.29 -0.97 3.10
CA LEU A 43 -4.56 -1.67 2.96
C LEU A 43 -5.57 -0.78 2.24
N ARG A 44 -6.53 -1.41 1.58
CA ARG A 44 -7.68 -0.72 1.01
C ARG A 44 -8.95 -1.17 1.70
N SER A 45 -9.76 -0.21 2.11
CA SER A 45 -11.09 -0.46 2.69
C SER A 45 -12.16 0.01 1.73
N THR A 46 -13.27 -0.70 1.68
CA THR A 46 -14.41 -0.37 0.83
C THR A 46 -15.70 -0.95 1.39
N PHE A 47 -16.81 -0.63 0.75
CA PHE A 47 -18.09 -1.28 1.05
C PHE A 47 -18.17 -2.69 0.45
N PHE A 48 -18.91 -3.55 1.14
CA PHE A 48 -19.30 -4.87 0.66
C PHE A 48 -20.79 -5.08 0.81
N ILE A 49 -21.35 -5.80 -0.15
CA ILE A 49 -22.79 -6.18 -0.17
C ILE A 49 -22.92 -7.67 -0.44
N LEU A 50 -24.12 -8.20 -0.22
CA LEU A 50 -24.47 -9.51 -0.76
C LEU A 50 -24.41 -9.49 -2.28
N SER A 51 -23.85 -10.53 -2.89
CA SER A 51 -23.68 -10.64 -4.35
C SER A 51 -25.00 -10.56 -5.12
N LYS A 52 -26.10 -11.02 -4.49
CA LYS A 52 -27.46 -10.93 -5.05
C LYS A 52 -28.06 -9.52 -5.06
N ASN A 53 -27.49 -8.58 -4.28
CA ASN A 53 -27.99 -7.22 -4.18
C ASN A 53 -27.45 -6.34 -5.31
N ASP A 54 -28.27 -5.36 -5.71
CA ASP A 54 -27.88 -4.32 -6.65
C ASP A 54 -26.90 -3.32 -5.97
N SER A 55 -25.92 -2.84 -6.74
CA SER A 55 -24.97 -1.83 -6.27
C SER A 55 -25.62 -0.50 -5.88
N ASN A 56 -26.82 -0.23 -6.39
CA ASN A 56 -27.62 0.95 -6.03
C ASN A 56 -28.12 0.95 -4.59
N ILE A 57 -27.94 -0.15 -3.84
CA ILE A 57 -28.30 -0.22 -2.42
C ILE A 57 -27.68 0.92 -1.60
N ILE A 58 -26.50 1.41 -2.00
CA ILE A 58 -25.81 2.52 -1.36
C ILE A 58 -26.53 3.87 -1.51
N THR A 59 -27.45 3.98 -2.44
CA THR A 59 -28.24 5.21 -2.70
C THR A 59 -29.57 5.25 -1.94
N LYS A 60 -29.88 4.24 -1.13
CA LYS A 60 -31.08 4.24 -0.30
C LYS A 60 -31.08 5.44 0.65
N PRO A 61 -32.22 6.07 0.91
CA PRO A 61 -32.34 7.20 1.84
C PRO A 61 -31.89 6.88 3.27
N GLN A 62 -32.11 5.64 3.69
CA GLN A 62 -31.62 5.08 4.95
C GLN A 62 -30.94 3.76 4.66
N ILE A 63 -29.70 3.65 5.10
CA ILE A 63 -28.87 2.45 4.98
C ILE A 63 -28.34 2.04 6.34
N THR A 64 -28.28 0.74 6.59
CA THR A 64 -27.67 0.18 7.79
C THR A 64 -26.31 -0.41 7.41
N ILE A 65 -25.24 0.09 8.06
CA ILE A 65 -23.86 -0.28 7.74
C ILE A 65 -23.22 -0.92 8.96
N GLY A 66 -22.63 -2.10 8.77
CA GLY A 66 -21.85 -2.80 9.77
C GLY A 66 -20.37 -2.46 9.67
N LEU A 67 -19.69 -2.34 10.82
CA LEU A 67 -18.26 -2.10 10.97
C LEU A 67 -17.69 -3.02 12.04
N ILE A 68 -16.43 -3.44 11.88
CA ILE A 68 -15.65 -4.01 12.99
C ILE A 68 -14.99 -2.87 13.76
N GLY A 69 -15.22 -2.79 15.06
CA GLY A 69 -14.74 -1.66 15.87
C GLY A 69 -15.34 -0.33 15.40
N GLY A 70 -14.83 0.78 15.90
CA GLY A 70 -15.41 2.12 15.61
C GLY A 70 -14.61 2.97 14.60
N ASN A 71 -13.54 2.44 14.03
CA ASN A 71 -12.52 3.25 13.32
C ASN A 71 -13.03 3.99 12.09
N TYR A 72 -14.01 3.45 11.39
CA TYR A 72 -14.56 4.05 10.16
C TYR A 72 -15.84 4.84 10.36
N GLN A 73 -16.40 4.86 11.56
CA GLN A 73 -17.72 5.47 11.83
C GLN A 73 -17.79 6.94 11.40
N SER A 74 -16.80 7.74 11.80
CA SER A 74 -16.76 9.17 11.46
C SER A 74 -16.67 9.41 9.96
N LEU A 75 -15.85 8.62 9.25
CA LEU A 75 -15.73 8.69 7.80
C LEU A 75 -17.04 8.36 7.10
N ILE A 76 -17.69 7.28 7.55
CA ILE A 76 -18.97 6.85 6.96
C ILE A 76 -20.05 7.91 7.18
N LEU A 77 -20.21 8.43 8.39
CA LEU A 77 -21.22 9.46 8.69
C LEU A 77 -20.95 10.78 7.99
N GLN A 78 -19.70 11.12 7.68
CA GLN A 78 -19.36 12.28 6.87
C GLN A 78 -19.87 12.15 5.42
N ASN A 79 -19.83 10.96 4.84
CA ASN A 79 -20.24 10.70 3.46
C ASN A 79 -21.71 10.24 3.37
N TYR A 80 -22.24 9.61 4.42
CA TYR A 80 -23.59 9.06 4.51
C TYR A 80 -24.22 9.47 5.85
N PRO A 81 -24.62 10.74 6.02
CA PRO A 81 -25.07 11.29 7.32
C PRO A 81 -26.34 10.65 7.87
N ASN A 82 -27.15 10.04 7.00
CA ASN A 82 -28.38 9.34 7.39
C ASN A 82 -28.18 7.83 7.62
N ALA A 83 -26.94 7.32 7.56
CA ALA A 83 -26.67 5.92 7.77
C ALA A 83 -26.83 5.53 9.26
N THR A 84 -27.42 4.36 9.48
CA THR A 84 -27.39 3.71 10.79
C THR A 84 -26.16 2.84 10.88
N ILE A 85 -25.28 3.09 11.84
CA ILE A 85 -24.06 2.31 12.04
C ILE A 85 -24.28 1.27 13.14
N LYS A 86 -23.96 0.01 12.82
CA LYS A 86 -23.85 -1.07 13.81
C LYS A 86 -22.39 -1.50 13.93
N VAL A 87 -21.85 -1.52 15.14
CA VAL A 87 -20.47 -1.89 15.42
C VAL A 87 -20.42 -3.31 15.98
N TYR A 88 -19.55 -4.12 15.42
CA TYR A 88 -19.37 -5.53 15.75
C TYR A 88 -17.97 -5.76 16.33
N LYS A 89 -17.82 -6.86 17.08
CA LYS A 89 -16.53 -7.27 17.66
C LYS A 89 -15.78 -8.28 16.78
N ASP A 90 -16.51 -9.02 15.95
CA ASP A 90 -15.98 -10.09 15.12
C ASP A 90 -16.70 -10.17 13.76
N TYR A 91 -16.07 -10.86 12.83
CA TYR A 91 -16.60 -11.05 11.48
C TYR A 91 -17.77 -12.04 11.44
N ASP A 92 -17.85 -13.00 12.36
CA ASP A 92 -18.90 -14.02 12.36
C ASP A 92 -20.27 -13.36 12.43
N LYS A 93 -20.47 -12.53 13.45
CA LYS A 93 -21.75 -11.83 13.63
C LYS A 93 -21.98 -10.74 12.58
N LEU A 94 -20.94 -10.04 12.15
CA LEU A 94 -21.04 -9.02 11.10
C LEU A 94 -21.57 -9.64 9.78
N ILE A 95 -20.99 -10.76 9.36
CA ILE A 95 -21.34 -11.43 8.12
C ILE A 95 -22.69 -12.14 8.23
N GLU A 96 -23.01 -12.74 9.38
CA GLU A 96 -24.33 -13.32 9.66
C GLU A 96 -25.43 -12.27 9.49
N ASP A 97 -25.27 -11.09 10.10
CA ASP A 97 -26.29 -10.01 10.03
C ASP A 97 -26.40 -9.43 8.60
N LEU A 98 -25.31 -9.40 7.83
CA LEU A 98 -25.35 -9.06 6.41
C LEU A 98 -26.15 -10.11 5.60
N GLN A 99 -25.91 -11.42 5.86
CA GLN A 99 -26.62 -12.51 5.20
C GLN A 99 -28.14 -12.49 5.52
N ASN A 100 -28.47 -12.19 6.77
CA ASN A 100 -29.84 -12.08 7.26
C ASN A 100 -30.54 -10.77 6.82
N GLN A 101 -29.83 -9.89 6.09
CA GLN A 101 -30.31 -8.59 5.63
C GLN A 101 -30.67 -7.62 6.78
N GLU A 102 -30.10 -7.82 7.96
CA GLU A 102 -30.13 -6.86 9.07
C GLU A 102 -29.16 -5.71 8.85
N LEU A 103 -28.21 -5.88 7.92
CA LEU A 103 -27.33 -4.88 7.36
C LEU A 103 -27.58 -4.77 5.85
N ASP A 104 -27.52 -3.56 5.32
CA ASP A 104 -27.50 -3.32 3.87
C ASP A 104 -26.08 -3.49 3.32
N LEU A 105 -25.08 -3.03 4.07
CA LEU A 105 -23.67 -2.95 3.69
C LEU A 105 -22.77 -3.26 4.90
N ILE A 106 -21.55 -3.66 4.61
CA ILE A 106 -20.43 -3.56 5.56
C ILE A 106 -19.34 -2.69 4.96
N TYR A 107 -18.57 -1.98 5.78
CA TYR A 107 -17.39 -1.23 5.34
C TYR A 107 -16.17 -1.70 6.11
N GLU A 108 -15.22 -2.31 5.38
CA GLU A 108 -14.07 -2.98 5.99
C GLU A 108 -12.88 -3.05 5.05
N ASP A 109 -11.74 -3.49 5.59
CA ASP A 109 -10.52 -3.75 4.82
C ASP A 109 -10.72 -4.92 3.87
N LYS A 110 -10.42 -4.70 2.57
CA LYS A 110 -10.66 -5.69 1.51
C LYS A 110 -9.98 -7.03 1.81
N LEU A 111 -8.72 -6.99 2.19
CA LEU A 111 -7.96 -8.22 2.48
C LEU A 111 -8.55 -9.02 3.64
N ALA A 112 -9.03 -8.33 4.68
CA ALA A 112 -9.62 -8.99 5.84
C ALA A 112 -10.94 -9.69 5.48
N VAL A 113 -11.83 -9.00 4.74
CA VAL A 113 -13.10 -9.59 4.28
C VAL A 113 -12.85 -10.72 3.27
N GLU A 114 -11.94 -10.53 2.32
CA GLU A 114 -11.60 -11.56 1.32
C GLU A 114 -11.03 -12.81 2.00
N PHE A 115 -10.10 -12.64 2.95
CA PHE A 115 -9.54 -13.76 3.70
C PHE A 115 -10.60 -14.50 4.53
N TYR A 116 -11.44 -13.75 5.27
CA TYR A 116 -12.53 -14.33 6.07
C TYR A 116 -13.52 -15.10 5.20
N THR A 117 -14.00 -14.48 4.12
CA THR A 117 -15.00 -15.09 3.25
C THR A 117 -14.48 -16.32 2.51
N LEU A 118 -13.20 -16.30 2.10
CA LEU A 118 -12.59 -17.45 1.46
C LEU A 118 -12.43 -18.63 2.43
N ARG A 119 -11.90 -18.37 3.63
CA ARG A 119 -11.71 -19.38 4.67
C ARG A 119 -13.02 -20.08 5.07
N ASN A 120 -14.13 -19.36 5.03
CA ASN A 120 -15.46 -19.84 5.42
C ASN A 120 -16.34 -20.26 4.22
N ASN A 121 -15.79 -20.33 2.99
CA ASN A 121 -16.53 -20.64 1.75
C ASN A 121 -17.68 -19.66 1.45
N LEU A 122 -17.54 -18.39 1.84
CA LEU A 122 -18.55 -17.34 1.67
C LEU A 122 -18.20 -16.35 0.53
N PHE A 123 -17.08 -16.53 -0.16
CA PHE A 123 -16.56 -15.60 -1.18
C PHE A 123 -17.53 -15.35 -2.34
N HIS A 124 -18.44 -16.29 -2.63
CA HIS A 124 -19.45 -16.15 -3.67
C HIS A 124 -20.69 -15.35 -3.21
N LEU A 125 -20.87 -15.19 -1.89
CA LEU A 125 -22.05 -14.53 -1.30
C LEU A 125 -21.87 -13.03 -1.14
N ILE A 126 -20.63 -12.52 -1.12
CA ILE A 126 -20.31 -11.14 -0.81
C ILE A 126 -19.40 -10.59 -1.91
N LYS A 127 -19.69 -9.35 -2.34
CA LYS A 127 -18.87 -8.65 -3.34
C LYS A 127 -18.52 -7.24 -2.87
N PRO A 128 -17.32 -6.72 -3.22
CA PRO A 128 -16.96 -5.34 -2.95
C PRO A 128 -17.76 -4.38 -3.85
N LEU A 129 -17.99 -3.16 -3.32
CA LEU A 129 -18.41 -1.99 -4.06
C LEU A 129 -17.27 -0.99 -4.04
N ASP A 130 -16.64 -0.72 -5.16
CA ASP A 130 -15.48 0.19 -5.21
C ASP A 130 -15.93 1.69 -5.23
N ASN A 131 -16.90 2.05 -4.38
CA ASN A 131 -17.51 3.39 -4.35
C ASN A 131 -16.78 4.35 -3.42
N LEU A 132 -16.38 3.90 -2.22
CA LEU A 132 -15.61 4.67 -1.26
C LEU A 132 -14.38 3.86 -0.88
N ILE A 133 -13.28 4.11 -1.58
CA ILE A 133 -12.02 3.43 -1.31
C ILE A 133 -11.14 4.31 -0.43
N LEU A 134 -10.80 3.82 0.75
CA LEU A 134 -9.81 4.42 1.63
C LEU A 134 -8.52 3.61 1.60
N LYS A 135 -7.40 4.28 1.41
CA LYS A 135 -6.07 3.69 1.60
C LYS A 135 -5.62 3.91 3.04
N ASN A 136 -5.30 2.84 3.73
CA ASN A 136 -4.83 2.87 5.11
C ASN A 136 -3.38 2.43 5.17
N SER A 137 -2.53 3.29 5.70
CA SER A 137 -1.13 2.96 5.97
C SER A 137 -1.03 1.97 7.12
N VAL A 138 -0.18 0.96 6.95
CA VAL A 138 0.17 0.01 7.99
C VAL A 138 1.56 0.33 8.50
N GLN A 139 1.66 0.58 9.79
CA GLN A 139 2.86 1.02 10.49
C GLN A 139 3.05 0.20 11.76
N ALA A 140 4.28 0.15 12.25
CA ALA A 140 4.57 -0.31 13.60
C ALA A 140 4.35 0.85 14.58
N ILE A 141 3.49 0.65 15.57
CA ILE A 141 3.23 1.62 16.64
C ILE A 141 4.13 1.28 17.83
N THR A 142 4.75 2.28 18.39
CA THR A 142 5.58 2.17 19.59
C THR A 142 5.46 3.44 20.44
N TYR A 143 6.10 3.47 21.59
CA TYR A 143 6.19 4.62 22.49
C TYR A 143 7.55 5.31 22.46
N ASN A 144 8.46 4.87 21.60
CA ASN A 144 9.84 5.34 21.58
C ASN A 144 10.35 5.50 20.14
N GLN A 145 10.96 6.66 19.83
CA GLN A 145 11.46 6.97 18.49
C GLN A 145 12.64 6.07 18.07
N GLU A 146 13.50 5.69 19.00
CA GLU A 146 14.63 4.79 18.69
C GLU A 146 14.13 3.42 18.24
N LYS A 147 13.05 2.92 18.87
CA LYS A 147 12.41 1.66 18.46
C LYS A 147 11.77 1.77 17.08
N ALA A 148 11.07 2.87 16.79
CA ALA A 148 10.52 3.11 15.46
C ALA A 148 11.64 3.11 14.40
N ASN A 149 12.73 3.81 14.66
CA ASN A 149 13.90 3.85 13.77
C ASN A 149 14.54 2.46 13.61
N LEU A 150 14.62 1.68 14.69
CA LEU A 150 15.14 0.32 14.64
C LEU A 150 14.28 -0.59 13.76
N PHE A 151 12.94 -0.45 13.85
CA PHE A 151 12.02 -1.16 12.97
C PHE A 151 12.28 -0.80 11.50
N ASP A 152 12.38 0.50 11.19
CA ASP A 152 12.61 0.99 9.83
C ASP A 152 13.94 0.47 9.26
N ILE A 153 15.01 0.50 10.05
CA ILE A 153 16.33 -0.05 9.65
C ILE A 153 16.23 -1.57 9.39
N GLY A 154 15.51 -2.28 10.25
CA GLY A 154 15.29 -3.73 10.07
C GLY A 154 14.49 -4.02 8.82
N PHE A 155 13.39 -3.28 8.60
CA PHE A 155 12.53 -3.44 7.45
C PHE A 155 13.26 -3.18 6.11
N LEU A 156 14.11 -2.15 6.06
CA LEU A 156 14.91 -1.84 4.87
C LEU A 156 15.93 -2.93 4.49
N LYS A 157 16.27 -3.83 5.42
CA LYS A 157 17.16 -4.97 5.15
C LYS A 157 16.44 -6.17 4.54
N ILE A 158 15.11 -6.18 4.55
CA ILE A 158 14.34 -7.28 3.95
C ILE A 158 14.42 -7.14 2.42
N PRO A 159 14.94 -8.15 1.71
CA PRO A 159 14.98 -8.14 0.27
C PRO A 159 13.57 -8.09 -0.34
N THR A 160 13.42 -7.41 -1.46
CA THR A 160 12.11 -7.25 -2.11
C THR A 160 11.46 -8.59 -2.47
N ASN A 161 12.25 -9.59 -2.88
CA ASN A 161 11.72 -10.92 -3.19
C ASN A 161 11.07 -11.60 -1.97
N GLU A 162 11.61 -11.42 -0.75
CA GLU A 162 10.99 -11.95 0.46
C GLU A 162 9.65 -11.28 0.77
N LEU A 163 9.54 -9.97 0.52
CA LEU A 163 8.26 -9.25 0.67
C LEU A 163 7.22 -9.73 -0.35
N LEU A 164 7.64 -10.00 -1.59
CA LEU A 164 6.78 -10.58 -2.63
C LEU A 164 6.33 -12.00 -2.27
N GLU A 165 7.22 -12.82 -1.75
CA GLU A 165 6.90 -14.18 -1.28
C GLU A 165 5.90 -14.17 -0.12
N LEU A 166 6.00 -13.19 0.80
CA LEU A 166 5.02 -13.02 1.87
C LEU A 166 3.63 -12.65 1.31
N GLU A 167 3.57 -11.75 0.33
CA GLU A 167 2.30 -11.43 -0.33
C GLU A 167 1.71 -12.65 -1.05
N GLU A 168 2.53 -13.39 -1.79
CA GLU A 168 2.11 -14.61 -2.48
C GLU A 168 1.51 -15.64 -1.52
N LYS A 169 2.09 -15.76 -0.33
CA LYS A 169 1.62 -16.70 0.69
C LYS A 169 0.26 -16.33 1.29
N TRP A 170 0.00 -15.03 1.49
CA TRP A 170 -1.13 -14.58 2.31
C TRP A 170 -2.23 -13.87 1.53
N ILE A 171 -1.92 -13.32 0.34
CA ILE A 171 -2.83 -12.49 -0.44
C ILE A 171 -3.16 -13.19 -1.75
N ILE A 172 -4.38 -13.68 -1.85
CA ILE A 172 -4.85 -14.44 -3.00
C ILE A 172 -5.23 -13.52 -4.16
N ASN A 173 -5.79 -12.34 -3.84
CA ASN A 173 -6.19 -11.38 -4.84
C ASN A 173 -4.97 -10.59 -5.34
N GLU A 174 -4.50 -10.92 -6.56
CA GLU A 174 -3.36 -10.25 -7.21
C GLU A 174 -3.47 -8.72 -7.24
N LYS A 175 -4.69 -8.20 -7.37
CA LYS A 175 -4.94 -6.75 -7.44
C LYS A 175 -4.75 -6.04 -6.10
N GLU A 176 -4.74 -6.79 -4.99
CA GLU A 176 -4.57 -6.24 -3.64
C GLU A 176 -3.13 -6.37 -3.13
N LYS A 177 -2.23 -7.01 -3.87
CA LYS A 177 -0.81 -7.13 -3.52
C LYS A 177 -0.15 -5.75 -3.58
N TYR A 178 0.30 -5.25 -2.44
CA TYR A 178 0.86 -3.90 -2.29
C TYR A 178 2.23 -3.76 -2.95
N TYR A 179 3.14 -4.70 -2.68
CA TYR A 179 4.50 -4.62 -3.23
C TYR A 179 4.53 -4.81 -4.74
N VAL A 180 3.65 -5.66 -5.27
CA VAL A 180 3.52 -5.88 -6.71
C VAL A 180 2.90 -4.67 -7.42
N ASN A 181 1.78 -4.15 -6.87
CA ASN A 181 0.94 -3.22 -7.62
C ASN A 181 1.12 -1.75 -7.22
N PHE A 182 1.49 -1.48 -5.96
CA PHE A 182 1.44 -0.11 -5.40
C PHE A 182 2.80 0.42 -4.99
N LYS A 183 3.63 -0.35 -4.30
CA LYS A 183 4.93 0.11 -3.83
C LYS A 183 5.93 0.32 -4.97
N GLN A 184 5.78 -0.40 -6.08
CA GLN A 184 6.62 -0.23 -7.26
C GLN A 184 6.18 0.93 -8.17
N GLN A 185 5.02 1.53 -7.93
CA GLN A 185 4.56 2.69 -8.68
C GLN A 185 5.26 3.95 -8.14
N VAL A 186 6.05 4.57 -8.99
CA VAL A 186 6.56 5.91 -8.74
C VAL A 186 5.39 6.88 -8.92
N ASN A 187 4.90 7.45 -7.83
CA ASN A 187 3.82 8.44 -7.86
C ASN A 187 4.40 9.80 -8.22
N LEU A 188 4.45 10.09 -9.51
CA LEU A 188 4.82 11.41 -10.01
C LEU A 188 3.66 12.39 -9.83
N THR A 189 3.96 13.60 -9.40
CA THR A 189 3.03 14.73 -9.43
C THR A 189 2.65 15.08 -10.86
N GLN A 190 1.59 15.84 -11.07
CA GLN A 190 1.21 16.27 -12.42
C GLN A 190 2.30 17.13 -13.08
N GLU A 191 2.95 17.97 -12.29
CA GLU A 191 4.05 18.83 -12.74
C GLU A 191 5.26 18.04 -13.22
N GLU A 192 5.63 16.99 -12.49
CA GLU A 192 6.69 16.05 -12.89
C GLU A 192 6.33 15.27 -14.16
N LYS A 193 5.10 14.78 -14.27
CA LYS A 193 4.61 14.11 -15.48
C LYS A 193 4.67 15.03 -16.69
N ASP A 194 4.21 16.27 -16.53
CA ASP A 194 4.24 17.28 -17.57
C ASP A 194 5.68 17.61 -18.00
N PHE A 195 6.60 17.71 -17.03
CA PHE A 195 8.02 17.92 -17.32
C PHE A 195 8.60 16.77 -18.15
N LEU A 196 8.37 15.51 -17.75
CA LEU A 196 8.89 14.34 -18.42
C LEU A 196 8.30 14.16 -19.84
N THR A 197 7.04 14.54 -20.02
CA THR A 197 6.39 14.46 -21.35
C THR A 197 6.89 15.54 -22.31
N LYS A 198 7.22 16.73 -21.80
CA LYS A 198 7.63 17.88 -22.62
C LYS A 198 9.13 17.93 -22.89
N ASN A 199 9.94 17.19 -22.14
CA ASN A 199 11.39 17.28 -22.19
C ASN A 199 12.03 15.94 -22.58
N LEU A 200 12.86 15.96 -23.60
CA LEU A 200 13.73 14.84 -23.94
C LEU A 200 14.91 14.80 -22.97
N ILE A 201 14.99 13.78 -22.17
CA ILE A 201 16.07 13.60 -21.20
C ILE A 201 17.36 13.21 -21.93
N LYS A 202 18.45 13.93 -21.72
CA LYS A 202 19.75 13.60 -22.24
C LYS A 202 20.59 12.90 -21.16
N VAL A 203 21.12 11.75 -21.48
CA VAL A 203 21.92 10.94 -20.56
C VAL A 203 23.35 10.89 -21.06
N SER A 204 24.28 11.44 -20.29
CA SER A 204 25.72 11.39 -20.63
C SER A 204 26.28 10.01 -20.31
N VAL A 205 26.93 9.40 -21.30
CA VAL A 205 27.44 8.02 -21.27
C VAL A 205 28.90 8.01 -21.68
N SER A 206 29.73 7.26 -20.96
CA SER A 206 31.12 7.02 -21.35
C SER A 206 31.18 6.05 -22.55
N ASN A 207 32.10 6.30 -23.47
CA ASN A 207 32.38 5.35 -24.54
C ASN A 207 33.10 4.08 -24.07
N SER A 208 33.86 4.17 -22.94
CA SER A 208 34.79 3.12 -22.51
C SER A 208 35.00 3.10 -20.98
N TRP A 209 33.93 2.89 -20.20
CA TRP A 209 34.04 2.71 -18.75
C TRP A 209 33.41 1.39 -18.33
N GLU A 210 34.00 0.30 -18.77
CA GLU A 210 33.58 -1.06 -18.46
C GLU A 210 33.89 -1.40 -16.99
N PRO A 211 33.01 -2.12 -16.29
CA PRO A 211 31.71 -2.68 -16.72
C PRO A 211 30.52 -1.73 -16.48
N PHE A 212 30.75 -0.46 -16.09
CA PHE A 212 29.69 0.44 -15.65
C PHE A 212 28.87 1.04 -16.80
N THR A 213 29.54 1.70 -17.75
CA THR A 213 28.88 2.24 -18.93
C THR A 213 29.89 2.34 -20.08
N PHE A 214 29.50 1.83 -21.24
CA PHE A 214 30.33 1.87 -22.46
C PHE A 214 29.49 1.72 -23.69
N LYS A 215 30.09 2.00 -24.82
CA LYS A 215 29.43 1.98 -26.10
C LYS A 215 29.56 0.61 -26.77
N SER A 216 28.45 -0.02 -27.11
CA SER A 216 28.45 -1.28 -27.87
C SER A 216 28.80 -1.06 -29.36
N LYS A 217 29.06 -2.15 -30.09
CA LYS A 217 29.28 -2.13 -31.53
C LYS A 217 28.09 -1.57 -32.36
N ASN A 218 26.90 -1.56 -31.76
CA ASN A 218 25.66 -1.09 -32.38
C ASN A 218 25.28 0.31 -31.89
N ASP A 219 26.22 1.10 -31.41
CA ASP A 219 26.01 2.46 -30.87
C ASP A 219 25.00 2.56 -29.72
N LYS A 220 24.83 1.48 -28.94
CA LYS A 220 24.00 1.48 -27.74
C LYS A 220 24.86 1.62 -26.48
N ALA A 221 24.34 2.33 -25.48
CA ALA A 221 24.90 2.33 -24.16
C ALA A 221 24.59 0.99 -23.48
N ILE A 222 25.63 0.33 -22.96
CA ILE A 222 25.53 -0.93 -22.23
C ILE A 222 26.37 -0.87 -20.96
N GLY A 223 26.15 -1.84 -20.05
CA GLY A 223 26.82 -1.93 -18.76
C GLY A 223 25.88 -1.60 -17.59
N ILE A 224 26.37 -1.85 -16.38
CA ILE A 224 25.57 -1.80 -15.15
C ILE A 224 24.78 -0.50 -15.02
N SER A 225 25.42 0.65 -15.20
CA SER A 225 24.74 1.96 -15.07
C SER A 225 23.76 2.24 -16.20
N ALA A 226 24.08 1.81 -17.44
CA ALA A 226 23.20 1.97 -18.59
C ALA A 226 21.93 1.13 -18.43
N GLU A 227 22.04 -0.11 -17.97
CA GLU A 227 20.89 -1.00 -17.73
C GLU A 227 20.02 -0.53 -16.56
N TYR A 228 20.63 -0.01 -15.47
CA TYR A 228 19.87 0.67 -14.41
C TYR A 228 19.07 1.86 -14.95
N TRP A 229 19.68 2.67 -15.82
CA TRP A 229 18.98 3.78 -16.44
C TRP A 229 17.80 3.32 -17.32
N GLU A 230 17.98 2.26 -18.11
CA GLU A 230 16.89 1.67 -18.90
C GLU A 230 15.70 1.23 -18.03
N LEU A 231 15.98 0.60 -16.88
CA LEU A 231 14.94 0.21 -15.92
C LEU A 231 14.21 1.42 -15.36
N ILE A 232 14.92 2.49 -15.01
CA ILE A 232 14.33 3.75 -14.52
C ILE A 232 13.47 4.38 -15.63
N ALA A 233 14.02 4.51 -16.83
CA ALA A 233 13.32 5.08 -17.96
C ALA A 233 12.03 4.32 -18.29
N LYS A 234 12.08 3.00 -18.27
CA LYS A 234 10.89 2.15 -18.46
C LYS A 234 9.85 2.34 -17.36
N LYS A 235 10.27 2.44 -16.10
CA LYS A 235 9.34 2.65 -14.97
C LYS A 235 8.65 4.02 -15.00
N LEU A 236 9.32 5.03 -15.52
CA LEU A 236 8.84 6.41 -15.58
C LEU A 236 8.25 6.76 -16.95
N ASP A 237 8.22 5.82 -17.89
CA ASP A 237 7.83 6.03 -19.30
C ASP A 237 8.57 7.22 -19.94
N LEU A 238 9.90 7.27 -19.73
CA LEU A 238 10.74 8.37 -20.18
C LEU A 238 11.17 8.22 -21.62
N GLN A 239 11.11 9.34 -22.35
CA GLN A 239 11.85 9.48 -23.60
C GLN A 239 13.24 10.06 -23.29
N TYR A 240 14.28 9.37 -23.72
CA TYR A 240 15.65 9.81 -23.49
C TYR A 240 16.57 9.56 -24.68
N LYS A 241 17.70 10.27 -24.69
CA LYS A 241 18.77 10.12 -25.69
C LYS A 241 20.12 10.01 -25.00
N ASN A 242 20.90 9.00 -25.35
CA ASN A 242 22.28 8.86 -24.92
C ASN A 242 23.18 9.86 -25.66
N VAL A 243 24.03 10.54 -24.89
CA VAL A 243 25.08 11.44 -25.36
C VAL A 243 26.42 10.83 -24.99
N PHE A 244 27.13 10.30 -25.95
CA PHE A 244 28.40 9.63 -25.77
C PHE A 244 29.55 10.62 -25.64
N SER A 245 30.47 10.39 -24.73
CA SER A 245 31.67 11.21 -24.47
C SER A 245 32.91 10.34 -24.35
N GLU A 246 34.02 10.83 -24.92
CA GLU A 246 35.31 10.14 -24.86
C GLU A 246 35.98 10.26 -23.49
N THR A 247 35.77 11.37 -22.81
CA THR A 247 36.41 11.66 -21.53
C THR A 247 35.44 12.04 -20.47
N PHE A 248 35.77 11.79 -19.20
CA PHE A 248 34.99 12.23 -18.05
C PHE A 248 34.81 13.75 -18.00
N LYS A 249 35.82 14.51 -18.46
CA LYS A 249 35.74 15.97 -18.54
C LYS A 249 34.65 16.43 -19.50
N GLU A 250 34.55 15.77 -20.66
CA GLU A 250 33.47 16.05 -21.65
C GLU A 250 32.10 15.69 -21.09
N GLN A 251 31.99 14.57 -20.36
CA GLN A 251 30.73 14.20 -19.68
C GLN A 251 30.26 15.31 -18.74
N ILE A 252 31.14 15.78 -17.86
CA ILE A 252 30.81 16.85 -16.92
C ILE A 252 30.46 18.15 -17.66
N THR A 253 31.13 18.44 -18.74
CA THR A 253 30.85 19.65 -19.54
C THR A 253 29.48 19.55 -20.23
N SER A 254 29.12 18.39 -20.74
CA SER A 254 27.84 18.17 -21.46
C SER A 254 26.61 18.26 -20.52
N ILE A 255 26.80 18.08 -19.20
CA ILE A 255 25.71 18.22 -18.22
C ILE A 255 25.47 19.70 -17.85
N LYS A 256 26.49 20.56 -18.00
CA LYS A 256 26.43 21.97 -17.63
C LYS A 256 25.86 22.89 -18.72
N THR A 257 25.72 22.38 -19.94
CA THR A 257 25.17 23.09 -21.10
C THR A 257 23.75 22.59 -21.40
#